data_073b1fc28faa2476db7b2a0f767b432e
#
_entry.id   073b1fc28faa2476db7b2a0f767b432e
#
_cell.length_a   1.000
_cell.length_b   1.000
_cell.length_c   1.000
_cell.angle_alpha   90.00
_cell.angle_beta   90.00
_cell.angle_gamma   90.00
#
_symmetry.space_group_name_H-M   'P 1'
#
loop_
_entity.id
_entity.type
_entity.pdbx_description
1 polymer ?
#
loop_
_entity_poly.entity_id
_entity_poly.type
_entity_poly.pdbx_seq_one_letter_code
_entity_poly.pdbx_strand_id
1 'polypeptide(L)'
;MKPKDPQAGQASGGNRFKARFVAISWHDLAISIGPIVILTAIVAGLAFWLVNPAPPSTITIAAGPKDSVFWSNAQKYQAILARNGVKAVLLSTDGSVDNLKRLADPHAKVDVGFVQGGLSDGVDLTHLMSLGSISYVPVAIFYTGTKTISILSELSGKRVAIGPEGSGSHLLALALLKINGIVPGGSTTLSDVSGDEAAQGLRDGTLDAAFLMGDSATPPTLAKLLHTPGVKLMDFSQASGYARRFSYLNELQIPKGVFDFGRNIPNHVLHLIAPTAELVARDTLHPALSDLLIDAAQQVNGQPGLLQHAGEFPAPLAHEFRISDDALRYYKSGKSFLYRNLPFWLASLADRLLVIIVPIIVLLIPGVRLVPALYSWRIKSRIYRWYGALIGLERGIFEQSGDYDHVAMLKRLDHIEEAVNRMKVPLAFADQFYVLRGHIDLVRSRLIERESSHHPAPKDQTETATVPVS
;
A
#
# COMPACT_ATOMS: atom_id res chain seq x y z
N MET A 1 -99.15 -4.67 -13.94
CA MET A 1 -98.95 -5.84 -14.78
C MET A 1 -97.44 -5.96 -15.07
N LYS A 2 -96.73 -6.89 -14.38
CA LYS A 2 -95.34 -7.14 -14.63
C LYS A 2 -95.19 -8.35 -15.60
N PRO A 3 -94.27 -8.30 -16.56
CA PRO A 3 -93.95 -9.50 -17.33
C PRO A 3 -92.84 -10.26 -16.61
N LYS A 4 -92.95 -11.58 -16.68
CA LYS A 4 -92.04 -12.60 -16.14
C LYS A 4 -90.74 -12.68 -16.92
N ASP A 5 -89.62 -12.84 -16.15
CA ASP A 5 -88.32 -13.28 -16.68
C ASP A 5 -88.32 -14.72 -17.20
N PRO A 6 -87.52 -14.98 -18.25
CA PRO A 6 -87.21 -16.38 -18.63
C PRO A 6 -85.89 -16.79 -17.93
N GLN A 7 -85.87 -18.00 -17.46
CA GLN A 7 -84.78 -18.69 -16.75
C GLN A 7 -83.46 -18.69 -17.53
N ALA A 8 -82.40 -18.22 -16.84
CA ALA A 8 -81.03 -18.34 -17.30
C ALA A 8 -80.51 -19.78 -17.00
N GLY A 9 -80.00 -20.42 -18.02
CA GLY A 9 -79.32 -21.68 -17.90
C GLY A 9 -78.09 -21.64 -17.06
N GLN A 10 -77.90 -22.64 -16.23
CA GLN A 10 -76.75 -22.89 -15.41
C GLN A 10 -75.53 -23.13 -16.31
N ALA A 11 -74.60 -22.12 -16.40
CA ALA A 11 -73.28 -22.30 -16.94
C ALA A 11 -72.38 -22.94 -15.88
N SER A 12 -71.80 -24.05 -16.21
CA SER A 12 -70.81 -24.86 -15.51
C SER A 12 -69.74 -23.97 -14.83
N GLY A 13 -69.54 -24.19 -13.54
CA GLY A 13 -68.54 -23.46 -12.72
C GLY A 13 -67.14 -23.73 -13.15
N GLY A 14 -66.60 -22.91 -14.03
CA GLY A 14 -65.15 -22.84 -14.31
C GLY A 14 -64.44 -22.28 -13.09
N ASN A 15 -63.54 -23.08 -12.54
CA ASN A 15 -62.69 -22.75 -11.39
C ASN A 15 -61.85 -21.52 -11.73
N ARG A 16 -62.27 -20.32 -11.29
CA ARG A 16 -61.57 -19.04 -11.51
C ARG A 16 -60.27 -19.03 -10.67
N PHE A 17 -59.20 -19.65 -11.19
CA PHE A 17 -57.85 -19.48 -10.63
C PHE A 17 -57.42 -18.05 -10.83
N LYS A 18 -57.23 -17.30 -9.73
CA LYS A 18 -56.68 -15.92 -9.76
C LYS A 18 -55.16 -16.01 -9.94
N ALA A 19 -54.65 -15.58 -11.07
CA ALA A 19 -53.21 -15.38 -11.26
C ALA A 19 -52.66 -14.43 -10.18
N ARG A 20 -51.61 -14.84 -9.51
CA ARG A 20 -50.95 -14.03 -8.44
C ARG A 20 -49.91 -13.13 -9.07
N PHE A 21 -50.30 -11.96 -9.51
CA PHE A 21 -49.38 -10.91 -9.91
C PHE A 21 -48.76 -10.24 -8.64
N VAL A 22 -47.44 -10.07 -8.65
CA VAL A 22 -46.69 -9.39 -7.63
C VAL A 22 -45.99 -8.18 -8.27
N ALA A 23 -45.83 -7.08 -7.53
CA ALA A 23 -45.11 -5.91 -8.03
C ALA A 23 -43.65 -6.27 -8.36
N ILE A 24 -42.99 -7.00 -7.49
CA ILE A 24 -41.59 -7.47 -7.64
C ILE A 24 -41.49 -8.88 -7.06
N SER A 25 -40.80 -9.78 -7.77
CA SER A 25 -40.41 -11.08 -7.22
C SER A 25 -39.12 -10.94 -6.43
N TRP A 26 -39.21 -10.76 -5.13
CA TRP A 26 -38.05 -10.61 -4.24
C TRP A 26 -37.07 -11.79 -4.30
N HIS A 27 -37.58 -13.00 -4.47
CA HIS A 27 -36.76 -14.19 -4.61
C HIS A 27 -35.89 -14.13 -5.88
N ASP A 28 -36.47 -13.78 -7.03
CA ASP A 28 -35.73 -13.69 -8.28
C ASP A 28 -34.78 -12.50 -8.29
N LEU A 29 -35.15 -11.40 -7.65
CA LEU A 29 -34.29 -10.25 -7.44
C LEU A 29 -33.08 -10.61 -6.56
N ALA A 30 -33.30 -11.28 -5.43
CA ALA A 30 -32.24 -11.72 -4.54
C ALA A 30 -31.23 -12.65 -5.24
N ILE A 31 -31.71 -13.60 -6.06
CA ILE A 31 -30.81 -14.50 -6.82
C ILE A 31 -30.08 -13.73 -7.95
N SER A 32 -30.67 -12.67 -8.50
CA SER A 32 -30.02 -11.85 -9.54
C SER A 32 -28.97 -10.90 -8.96
N ILE A 33 -29.20 -10.36 -7.76
CA ILE A 33 -28.28 -9.47 -7.04
C ILE A 33 -27.21 -10.27 -6.29
N GLY A 34 -27.56 -11.45 -5.75
CA GLY A 34 -26.72 -12.26 -4.88
C GLY A 34 -25.28 -12.46 -5.39
N PRO A 35 -25.09 -12.94 -6.64
CA PRO A 35 -23.74 -13.12 -7.19
C PRO A 35 -22.92 -11.83 -7.23
N ILE A 36 -23.55 -10.70 -7.53
CA ILE A 36 -22.88 -9.40 -7.59
C ILE A 36 -22.47 -8.94 -6.19
N VAL A 37 -23.36 -9.09 -5.21
CA VAL A 37 -23.07 -8.75 -3.80
C VAL A 37 -21.94 -9.64 -3.26
N ILE A 38 -21.98 -10.95 -3.54
CA ILE A 38 -20.93 -11.88 -3.11
C ILE A 38 -19.59 -11.50 -3.76
N LEU A 39 -19.57 -11.25 -5.07
CA LEU A 39 -18.36 -10.85 -5.78
C LEU A 39 -17.81 -9.52 -5.24
N THR A 40 -18.68 -8.54 -5.01
CA THR A 40 -18.29 -7.24 -4.40
C THR A 40 -17.72 -7.44 -3.00
N ALA A 41 -18.33 -8.31 -2.18
CA ALA A 41 -17.84 -8.62 -0.85
C ALA A 41 -16.47 -9.32 -0.88
N ILE A 42 -16.25 -10.25 -1.83
CA ILE A 42 -14.95 -10.91 -2.02
C ILE A 42 -13.90 -9.89 -2.45
N VAL A 43 -14.20 -9.03 -3.41
CA VAL A 43 -13.27 -7.98 -3.87
C VAL A 43 -12.99 -6.98 -2.77
N ALA A 44 -13.98 -6.57 -2.00
CA ALA A 44 -13.80 -5.70 -0.84
C ALA A 44 -12.95 -6.36 0.27
N GLY A 45 -13.18 -7.65 0.55
CA GLY A 45 -12.39 -8.43 1.49
C GLY A 45 -10.93 -8.59 1.03
N LEU A 46 -10.72 -8.87 -0.26
CA LEU A 46 -9.38 -8.96 -0.84
C LEU A 46 -8.67 -7.60 -0.82
N ALA A 47 -9.37 -6.52 -1.20
CA ALA A 47 -8.84 -5.16 -1.12
C ALA A 47 -8.48 -4.80 0.32
N PHE A 48 -9.34 -5.11 1.29
CA PHE A 48 -9.07 -4.90 2.71
C PHE A 48 -7.84 -5.68 3.20
N TRP A 49 -7.66 -6.91 2.73
CA TRP A 49 -6.50 -7.75 3.07
C TRP A 49 -5.20 -7.22 2.45
N LEU A 50 -5.27 -6.62 1.25
CA LEU A 50 -4.15 -6.01 0.55
C LEU A 50 -3.81 -4.60 1.05
N VAL A 51 -4.72 -3.94 1.78
CA VAL A 51 -4.47 -2.61 2.34
C VAL A 51 -3.45 -2.71 3.47
N ASN A 52 -2.38 -1.94 3.36
CA ASN A 52 -1.42 -1.78 4.44
C ASN A 52 -2.13 -1.34 5.73
N PRO A 53 -1.73 -1.88 6.90
CA PRO A 53 -2.28 -1.44 8.18
C PRO A 53 -2.08 0.07 8.38
N ALA A 54 -2.74 0.64 9.39
CA ALA A 54 -2.54 2.06 9.74
C ALA A 54 -1.06 2.35 9.97
N PRO A 55 -0.52 3.50 9.48
CA PRO A 55 0.82 3.90 9.89
C PRO A 55 0.88 3.91 11.41
N PRO A 56 1.94 3.33 11.97
CA PRO A 56 2.11 3.35 13.43
C PRO A 56 2.12 4.80 13.95
N SER A 57 1.45 5.02 15.06
CA SER A 57 1.45 6.31 15.75
C SER A 57 2.75 6.56 16.54
N THR A 58 3.61 5.56 16.64
CA THR A 58 4.88 5.63 17.37
C THR A 58 5.99 5.02 16.51
N ILE A 59 7.15 5.68 16.49
CA ILE A 59 8.35 5.23 15.80
C ILE A 59 9.56 5.38 16.74
N THR A 60 10.49 4.43 16.70
CA THR A 60 11.72 4.48 17.49
C THR A 60 12.91 4.84 16.58
N ILE A 61 13.63 5.88 16.94
CA ILE A 61 14.78 6.40 16.20
C ILE A 61 16.06 6.19 17.02
N ALA A 62 17.01 5.40 16.50
CA ALA A 62 18.35 5.28 17.06
C ALA A 62 19.17 6.53 16.67
N ALA A 63 19.51 7.35 17.66
CA ALA A 63 19.93 8.72 17.47
C ALA A 63 21.40 9.01 17.84
N GLY A 64 22.15 8.00 18.28
CA GLY A 64 23.53 8.19 18.75
C GLY A 64 23.63 8.79 20.15
N PRO A 65 24.84 9.20 20.57
CA PRO A 65 25.09 9.82 21.86
C PRO A 65 24.34 11.16 22.00
N LYS A 66 23.94 11.52 23.24
CA LYS A 66 23.19 12.74 23.52
C LYS A 66 23.99 14.02 23.22
N ASP A 67 25.27 13.95 23.17
CA ASP A 67 26.22 15.01 22.85
C ASP A 67 26.69 14.97 21.37
N SER A 68 25.89 14.39 20.48
CA SER A 68 26.19 14.27 19.05
C SER A 68 25.31 15.15 18.18
N VAL A 69 25.76 15.41 16.95
CA VAL A 69 24.95 16.06 15.90
C VAL A 69 23.70 15.23 15.56
N PHE A 70 23.82 13.90 15.57
CA PHE A 70 22.72 13.01 15.28
C PHE A 70 21.59 13.13 16.30
N TRP A 71 21.93 13.20 17.59
CA TRP A 71 20.94 13.42 18.64
C TRP A 71 20.23 14.77 18.47
N SER A 72 20.98 15.84 18.22
CA SER A 72 20.42 17.16 17.98
C SER A 72 19.44 17.16 16.78
N ASN A 73 19.81 16.49 15.70
CA ASN A 73 18.92 16.35 14.55
C ASN A 73 17.70 15.49 14.89
N ALA A 74 17.87 14.36 15.59
CA ALA A 74 16.76 13.52 16.03
C ALA A 74 15.70 14.27 16.83
N GLN A 75 16.12 15.19 17.72
CA GLN A 75 15.20 16.05 18.47
C GLN A 75 14.38 16.97 17.56
N LYS A 76 14.98 17.51 16.50
CA LYS A 76 14.26 18.31 15.50
C LYS A 76 13.26 17.45 14.71
N TYR A 77 13.67 16.24 14.30
CA TYR A 77 12.76 15.26 13.66
C TYR A 77 11.59 14.92 14.59
N GLN A 78 11.88 14.64 15.87
CA GLN A 78 10.84 14.36 16.87
C GLN A 78 9.78 15.46 16.94
N ALA A 79 10.19 16.73 16.93
CA ALA A 79 9.28 17.86 16.95
C ALA A 79 8.42 17.96 15.66
N ILE A 80 9.00 17.61 14.51
CA ILE A 80 8.28 17.61 13.22
C ILE A 80 7.28 16.46 13.16
N LEU A 81 7.68 15.24 13.59
CA LEU A 81 6.82 14.08 13.63
C LEU A 81 5.63 14.29 14.59
N ALA A 82 5.89 14.88 15.76
CA ALA A 82 4.85 15.18 16.76
C ALA A 82 3.76 16.10 16.21
N ARG A 83 4.13 17.13 15.42
CA ARG A 83 3.17 18.02 14.75
C ARG A 83 2.27 17.27 13.76
N ASN A 84 2.73 16.14 13.25
CA ASN A 84 1.97 15.26 12.33
C ASN A 84 1.28 14.09 13.05
N GLY A 85 1.22 14.11 14.40
CA GLY A 85 0.54 13.08 15.20
C GLY A 85 1.33 11.79 15.37
N VAL A 86 2.63 11.77 15.03
CA VAL A 86 3.52 10.61 15.20
C VAL A 86 4.47 10.86 16.36
N LYS A 87 4.46 9.97 17.36
CA LYS A 87 5.35 10.01 18.52
C LYS A 87 6.68 9.37 18.17
N ALA A 88 7.75 10.14 18.08
CA ALA A 88 9.09 9.59 17.95
C ALA A 88 9.70 9.33 19.34
N VAL A 89 10.16 8.12 19.58
CA VAL A 89 10.94 7.72 20.75
C VAL A 89 12.42 7.75 20.35
N LEU A 90 13.19 8.62 20.98
CA LEU A 90 14.63 8.72 20.70
C LEU A 90 15.39 7.75 21.59
N LEU A 91 16.14 6.84 20.98
CA LEU A 91 17.02 5.91 21.66
C LEU A 91 18.47 6.45 21.61
N SER A 92 19.05 6.71 22.79
CA SER A 92 20.47 7.02 22.87
C SER A 92 21.28 5.73 22.69
N THR A 93 22.30 5.81 21.85
CA THR A 93 23.17 4.69 21.45
C THR A 93 24.61 5.20 21.42
N ASP A 94 25.57 4.30 21.20
CA ASP A 94 27.00 4.65 21.15
C ASP A 94 27.42 5.30 19.80
N GLY A 95 26.51 5.33 18.81
CA GLY A 95 26.73 5.98 17.50
C GLY A 95 26.27 5.11 16.32
N SER A 96 26.84 5.41 15.14
CA SER A 96 26.39 4.81 13.86
C SER A 96 26.49 3.29 13.83
N VAL A 97 27.50 2.71 14.44
CA VAL A 97 27.69 1.25 14.46
C VAL A 97 26.66 0.56 15.35
N ASP A 98 26.41 1.09 16.54
CA ASP A 98 25.38 0.58 17.44
C ASP A 98 23.98 0.78 16.82
N ASN A 99 23.73 1.91 16.15
CA ASN A 99 22.51 2.15 15.41
C ASN A 99 22.27 1.07 14.34
N LEU A 100 23.29 0.79 13.53
CA LEU A 100 23.22 -0.21 12.47
C LEU A 100 23.01 -1.63 13.03
N LYS A 101 23.74 -2.03 14.08
CA LYS A 101 23.57 -3.33 14.75
C LYS A 101 22.13 -3.50 15.29
N ARG A 102 21.58 -2.46 15.93
CA ARG A 102 20.20 -2.49 16.44
C ARG A 102 19.15 -2.53 15.33
N LEU A 103 19.39 -1.86 14.21
CA LEU A 103 18.52 -1.94 13.04
C LEU A 103 18.54 -3.35 12.41
N ALA A 104 19.69 -3.96 12.33
CA ALA A 104 19.85 -5.32 11.79
C ALA A 104 19.30 -6.42 12.72
N ASP A 105 19.23 -6.18 14.03
CA ASP A 105 18.69 -7.14 15.01
C ASP A 105 17.15 -7.16 14.95
N PRO A 106 16.49 -8.26 14.51
CA PRO A 106 15.04 -8.34 14.45
C PRO A 106 14.33 -8.19 15.80
N HIS A 107 15.03 -8.46 16.90
CA HIS A 107 14.49 -8.38 18.26
C HIS A 107 14.58 -6.97 18.86
N ALA A 108 15.43 -6.12 18.32
CA ALA A 108 15.52 -4.72 18.75
C ALA A 108 14.33 -3.92 18.20
N LYS A 109 13.69 -3.15 19.07
CA LYS A 109 12.56 -2.28 18.71
C LYS A 109 13.07 -0.93 18.20
N VAL A 110 13.74 -0.94 17.05
CA VAL A 110 14.25 0.25 16.35
C VAL A 110 13.73 0.22 14.93
N ASP A 111 13.12 1.31 14.49
CA ASP A 111 12.52 1.41 13.16
C ASP A 111 13.44 2.16 12.18
N VAL A 112 14.15 3.18 12.69
CA VAL A 112 14.99 4.09 11.89
C VAL A 112 16.24 4.45 12.70
N GLY A 113 17.35 4.71 12.02
CA GLY A 113 18.59 5.18 12.66
C GLY A 113 19.41 6.07 11.73
N PHE A 114 20.25 6.91 12.36
CA PHE A 114 21.26 7.68 11.66
C PHE A 114 22.52 6.82 11.53
N VAL A 115 22.95 6.56 10.31
CA VAL A 115 24.11 5.71 10.02
C VAL A 115 25.01 6.45 9.02
N GLN A 116 26.29 6.56 9.34
CA GLN A 116 27.26 7.07 8.37
C GLN A 116 27.73 5.97 7.41
N GLY A 117 28.15 6.34 6.21
CA GLY A 117 28.72 5.41 5.23
C GLY A 117 30.07 4.81 5.70
N GLY A 118 30.39 3.64 5.17
CA GLY A 118 31.65 2.92 5.46
C GLY A 118 31.55 1.95 6.64
N LEU A 119 30.36 1.54 7.04
CA LEU A 119 30.14 0.72 8.25
C LEU A 119 29.40 -0.61 7.97
N SER A 120 29.15 -0.94 6.71
CA SER A 120 28.35 -2.12 6.33
C SER A 120 29.08 -3.46 6.47
N ASP A 121 30.39 -3.44 6.59
CA ASP A 121 31.19 -4.67 6.63
C ASP A 121 30.79 -5.60 7.78
N GLY A 122 30.37 -6.83 7.42
CA GLY A 122 30.00 -7.87 8.37
C GLY A 122 28.59 -7.73 8.98
N VAL A 123 27.76 -6.82 8.48
CA VAL A 123 26.37 -6.66 8.92
C VAL A 123 25.40 -7.15 7.84
N ASP A 124 24.36 -7.87 8.24
CA ASP A 124 23.29 -8.26 7.32
C ASP A 124 22.39 -7.06 7.00
N LEU A 125 22.45 -6.61 5.74
CA LEU A 125 21.70 -5.47 5.24
C LEU A 125 20.39 -5.85 4.54
N THR A 126 20.04 -7.13 4.47
CA THR A 126 18.94 -7.66 3.65
C THR A 126 17.60 -6.99 3.95
N HIS A 127 17.35 -6.69 5.23
CA HIS A 127 16.13 -6.06 5.72
C HIS A 127 16.26 -4.56 6.02
N LEU A 128 17.32 -3.93 5.51
CA LEU A 128 17.56 -2.52 5.71
C LEU A 128 17.48 -1.77 4.38
N MET A 129 16.97 -0.56 4.46
CA MET A 129 16.85 0.34 3.31
C MET A 129 17.22 1.76 3.71
N SER A 130 17.80 2.51 2.78
CA SER A 130 18.08 3.94 2.96
C SER A 130 16.87 4.77 2.55
N LEU A 131 16.55 5.77 3.34
CA LEU A 131 15.62 6.84 2.97
C LEU A 131 16.34 8.01 2.29
N GLY A 132 17.66 7.93 2.18
CA GLY A 132 18.54 8.89 1.55
C GLY A 132 19.61 9.43 2.49
N SER A 133 20.65 10.00 1.89
CA SER A 133 21.69 10.73 2.59
C SER A 133 21.16 12.10 3.07
N ILE A 134 21.51 12.48 4.29
CA ILE A 134 20.95 13.68 4.96
C ILE A 134 21.97 14.77 5.22
N SER A 135 23.25 14.46 5.25
CA SER A 135 24.34 15.44 5.42
C SER A 135 25.70 14.79 5.18
N TYR A 136 26.70 15.61 4.96
CA TYR A 136 28.08 15.15 5.11
C TYR A 136 28.46 15.02 6.59
N VAL A 137 29.34 14.07 6.90
CA VAL A 137 29.96 13.85 8.22
C VAL A 137 31.48 14.03 8.08
N PRO A 138 31.99 15.27 8.16
CA PRO A 138 33.40 15.47 7.93
C PRO A 138 34.27 14.78 8.97
N VAL A 139 35.35 14.18 8.52
CA VAL A 139 36.40 13.64 9.37
C VAL A 139 37.28 14.78 9.81
N ALA A 140 36.97 15.39 10.94
CA ALA A 140 37.76 16.50 11.51
C ALA A 140 38.85 15.91 12.43
N ILE A 141 40.10 15.97 11.99
CA ILE A 141 41.23 15.58 12.81
C ILE A 141 41.88 16.83 13.35
N PHE A 142 41.71 17.06 14.65
CA PHE A 142 42.42 18.13 15.37
C PHE A 142 43.71 17.56 15.94
N TYR A 143 44.77 18.39 15.89
CA TYR A 143 46.06 17.97 16.41
C TYR A 143 46.79 19.14 17.03
N THR A 144 47.80 18.86 17.90
CA THR A 144 48.67 19.81 18.54
C THR A 144 50.14 19.63 18.07
N GLY A 145 50.94 20.65 18.23
CA GLY A 145 52.36 20.60 17.91
C GLY A 145 52.78 21.64 16.86
N THR A 146 54.09 21.79 16.70
CA THR A 146 54.72 22.81 15.81
C THR A 146 54.69 22.37 14.35
N LYS A 147 54.89 21.05 14.08
CA LYS A 147 54.89 20.49 12.74
C LYS A 147 53.44 20.43 12.19
N THR A 148 53.27 20.80 10.93
CA THR A 148 52.00 20.60 10.23
C THR A 148 51.84 19.14 9.86
N ILE A 149 50.67 18.57 10.13
CA ILE A 149 50.26 17.22 9.73
C ILE A 149 49.30 17.37 8.55
N SER A 150 49.59 16.68 7.42
CA SER A 150 48.79 16.74 6.20
C SER A 150 48.49 15.35 5.62
N ILE A 151 49.13 14.31 6.12
CA ILE A 151 48.91 12.91 5.79
C ILE A 151 48.77 12.06 7.06
N LEU A 152 47.90 11.03 7.01
CA LEU A 152 47.57 10.24 8.18
C LEU A 152 48.77 9.44 8.75
N SER A 153 49.73 9.05 7.95
CA SER A 153 50.92 8.34 8.38
C SER A 153 51.81 9.18 9.36
N GLU A 154 51.67 10.52 9.37
CA GLU A 154 52.37 11.39 10.33
C GLU A 154 51.82 11.33 11.77
N LEU A 155 50.69 10.61 11.97
CA LEU A 155 50.15 10.29 13.28
C LEU A 155 50.87 9.09 13.95
N SER A 156 51.81 8.44 13.27
CA SER A 156 52.58 7.35 13.85
C SER A 156 53.34 7.78 15.09
N GLY A 157 53.29 6.97 16.15
CA GLY A 157 53.93 7.27 17.44
C GLY A 157 53.26 8.33 18.32
N LYS A 158 52.04 8.79 17.95
CA LYS A 158 51.25 9.81 18.67
C LYS A 158 50.16 9.19 19.54
N ARG A 159 49.64 9.98 20.48
CA ARG A 159 48.45 9.65 21.29
C ARG A 159 47.24 10.17 20.57
N VAL A 160 46.42 9.30 20.03
CA VAL A 160 45.30 9.63 19.13
C VAL A 160 43.98 9.17 19.71
N ALA A 161 43.05 10.08 19.92
CA ALA A 161 41.67 9.75 20.24
C ALA A 161 40.91 9.41 18.95
N ILE A 162 40.23 8.26 18.93
CA ILE A 162 39.52 7.71 17.76
C ILE A 162 38.01 7.58 17.98
N GLY A 163 37.50 7.90 19.17
CA GLY A 163 36.12 7.80 19.56
C GLY A 163 35.76 6.43 20.19
N PRO A 164 34.61 6.34 20.85
CA PRO A 164 34.19 5.13 21.57
C PRO A 164 33.87 3.96 20.62
N GLU A 165 34.08 2.73 21.11
CA GLU A 165 33.59 1.53 20.45
C GLU A 165 32.08 1.68 20.16
N GLY A 166 31.62 1.29 18.99
CA GLY A 166 30.21 1.45 18.60
C GLY A 166 29.92 2.76 17.86
N SER A 167 30.87 3.74 17.88
CA SER A 167 30.76 4.92 17.03
C SER A 167 31.27 4.67 15.60
N GLY A 168 30.72 5.39 14.64
CA GLY A 168 31.24 5.42 13.27
C GLY A 168 32.62 6.06 13.19
N SER A 169 32.90 7.04 14.06
CA SER A 169 34.21 7.66 14.20
C SER A 169 35.30 6.64 14.50
N HIS A 170 35.05 5.73 15.43
CA HIS A 170 36.00 4.69 15.83
C HIS A 170 36.35 3.76 14.67
N LEU A 171 35.34 3.17 14.02
CA LEU A 171 35.56 2.24 12.91
C LEU A 171 36.24 2.92 11.72
N LEU A 172 35.78 4.11 11.34
CA LEU A 172 36.38 4.83 10.23
C LEU A 172 37.82 5.27 10.53
N ALA A 173 38.10 5.76 11.75
CA ALA A 173 39.45 6.09 12.16
C ALA A 173 40.38 4.87 12.09
N LEU A 174 39.97 3.71 12.63
CA LEU A 174 40.72 2.47 12.53
C LEU A 174 40.99 2.07 11.07
N ALA A 175 39.98 2.12 10.21
CA ALA A 175 40.11 1.79 8.78
C ALA A 175 41.11 2.72 8.08
N LEU A 176 41.01 4.03 8.31
CA LEU A 176 41.89 5.03 7.71
C LEU A 176 43.32 4.91 8.24
N LEU A 177 43.52 4.70 9.55
CA LEU A 177 44.81 4.52 10.17
C LEU A 177 45.52 3.23 9.69
N LYS A 178 44.78 2.13 9.59
CA LYS A 178 45.28 0.83 9.09
C LYS A 178 45.85 0.93 7.68
N ILE A 179 45.15 1.65 6.77
CA ILE A 179 45.62 1.84 5.38
C ILE A 179 46.93 2.66 5.35
N ASN A 180 47.12 3.51 6.34
CA ASN A 180 48.32 4.31 6.51
C ASN A 180 49.43 3.64 7.39
N GLY A 181 49.29 2.32 7.63
CA GLY A 181 50.29 1.55 8.38
C GLY A 181 50.24 1.69 9.90
N ILE A 182 49.17 2.32 10.43
CA ILE A 182 48.98 2.49 11.87
C ILE A 182 47.93 1.46 12.34
N VAL A 183 48.33 0.54 13.20
CA VAL A 183 47.48 -0.54 13.72
C VAL A 183 47.40 -0.50 15.25
N PRO A 184 46.30 -0.95 15.85
CA PRO A 184 46.18 -1.10 17.30
C PRO A 184 47.33 -1.93 17.87
N GLY A 185 47.87 -1.52 19.02
CA GLY A 185 49.00 -2.20 19.65
C GLY A 185 50.38 -1.89 19.03
N GLY A 186 50.45 -1.02 18.01
CA GLY A 186 51.69 -0.50 17.43
C GLY A 186 52.29 0.63 18.24
N SER A 187 53.13 1.48 17.60
CA SER A 187 53.77 2.61 18.23
C SER A 187 52.83 3.76 18.60
N THR A 188 51.66 3.82 17.97
CA THR A 188 50.62 4.83 18.19
C THR A 188 49.68 4.38 19.30
N THR A 189 49.47 5.21 20.30
CA THR A 189 48.52 4.95 21.37
C THR A 189 47.13 5.43 20.93
N LEU A 190 46.19 4.50 20.75
CA LEU A 190 44.79 4.81 20.40
C LEU A 190 43.96 4.80 21.68
N SER A 191 43.04 5.78 21.80
CA SER A 191 42.10 5.87 22.92
C SER A 191 40.68 6.12 22.44
N ASP A 192 39.69 5.65 23.21
CA ASP A 192 38.27 5.66 22.87
C ASP A 192 37.55 6.93 23.32
N VAL A 193 38.28 7.96 23.77
CA VAL A 193 37.71 9.24 24.18
C VAL A 193 37.22 10.06 23.01
N SER A 194 36.17 10.85 23.23
CA SER A 194 35.52 11.68 22.18
C SER A 194 34.97 12.98 22.75
N GLY A 195 34.38 13.82 21.90
CA GLY A 195 33.67 15.03 22.29
C GLY A 195 34.49 15.98 23.11
N ASP A 196 33.94 16.49 24.21
CA ASP A 196 34.59 17.46 25.08
C ASP A 196 35.80 16.88 25.84
N GLU A 197 35.81 15.58 26.14
CA GLU A 197 36.94 14.91 26.79
C GLU A 197 38.16 14.88 25.85
N ALA A 198 37.99 14.50 24.60
CA ALA A 198 39.03 14.54 23.59
C ALA A 198 39.53 15.99 23.35
N ALA A 199 38.63 16.95 23.31
CA ALA A 199 38.94 18.35 23.19
C ALA A 199 39.74 18.85 24.40
N GLN A 200 39.45 18.41 25.61
CA GLN A 200 40.23 18.73 26.82
C GLN A 200 41.59 18.06 26.73
N GLY A 201 41.69 16.79 26.34
CA GLY A 201 42.98 16.09 26.19
C GLY A 201 43.95 16.78 25.22
N LEU A 202 43.42 17.37 24.11
CA LEU A 202 44.23 18.19 23.20
C LEU A 202 44.77 19.46 23.87
N ARG A 203 43.93 20.15 24.67
CA ARG A 203 44.34 21.37 25.39
C ARG A 203 45.37 21.09 26.48
N ASP A 204 45.20 20.02 27.21
CA ASP A 204 46.08 19.63 28.34
C ASP A 204 47.33 18.93 27.85
N GLY A 205 47.44 18.63 26.55
CA GLY A 205 48.58 17.91 25.97
C GLY A 205 48.67 16.41 26.36
N THR A 206 47.56 15.85 26.85
CA THR A 206 47.46 14.40 27.09
C THR A 206 47.18 13.60 25.79
N LEU A 207 46.61 14.29 24.77
CA LEU A 207 46.42 13.82 23.41
C LEU A 207 47.21 14.68 22.43
N ASP A 208 47.76 14.01 21.40
CA ASP A 208 48.44 14.72 20.29
C ASP A 208 47.52 14.96 19.10
N ALA A 209 46.52 14.07 18.91
CA ALA A 209 45.48 14.24 17.89
C ALA A 209 44.14 13.61 18.32
N ALA A 210 43.04 14.05 17.70
CA ALA A 210 41.72 13.49 17.93
C ALA A 210 40.87 13.49 16.63
N PHE A 211 40.26 12.33 16.30
CA PHE A 211 39.21 12.19 15.28
C PHE A 211 37.88 12.63 15.89
N LEU A 212 37.27 13.66 15.36
CA LEU A 212 36.01 14.18 15.82
C LEU A 212 35.04 14.22 14.61
N MET A 213 33.89 13.55 14.75
CA MET A 213 32.88 13.44 13.69
C MET A 213 31.47 13.71 14.22
N GLY A 214 30.47 13.62 13.37
CA GLY A 214 29.09 13.94 13.70
C GLY A 214 28.46 13.07 14.81
N ASP A 215 28.95 11.86 15.02
CA ASP A 215 28.51 10.96 16.08
C ASP A 215 29.40 10.98 17.33
N SER A 216 30.48 11.76 17.31
CA SER A 216 31.47 11.81 18.40
C SER A 216 31.79 13.24 18.89
N ALA A 217 31.21 14.28 18.28
CA ALA A 217 31.41 15.66 18.72
C ALA A 217 30.22 16.54 18.34
N THR A 218 30.01 17.62 19.13
CA THR A 218 29.00 18.64 18.81
C THR A 218 29.62 19.81 18.01
N PRO A 219 28.80 20.56 17.25
CA PRO A 219 29.27 21.78 16.57
C PRO A 219 29.93 22.79 17.51
N PRO A 220 29.42 23.06 18.75
CA PRO A 220 30.11 23.92 19.70
C PRO A 220 31.49 23.42 20.10
N THR A 221 31.70 22.12 20.30
CA THR A 221 33.00 21.53 20.62
C THR A 221 34.01 21.75 19.49
N LEU A 222 33.55 21.49 18.23
CA LEU A 222 34.39 21.73 17.04
C LEU A 222 34.74 23.21 16.88
N ALA A 223 33.76 24.10 17.03
CA ALA A 223 33.97 25.56 16.97
C ALA A 223 34.98 26.05 18.05
N LYS A 224 34.89 25.51 19.27
CA LYS A 224 35.82 25.85 20.36
C LYS A 224 37.24 25.41 20.01
N LEU A 225 37.44 24.23 19.43
CA LEU A 225 38.77 23.76 19.02
C LEU A 225 39.37 24.59 17.90
N LEU A 226 38.58 25.02 16.92
CA LEU A 226 39.03 25.90 15.83
C LEU A 226 39.59 27.25 16.35
N HIS A 227 39.11 27.70 17.50
CA HIS A 227 39.57 28.96 18.14
C HIS A 227 40.57 28.73 19.27
N THR A 228 40.98 27.46 19.54
CA THR A 228 41.93 27.15 20.62
C THR A 228 43.38 27.35 20.13
N PRO A 229 44.18 28.24 20.78
CA PRO A 229 45.56 28.41 20.41
C PRO A 229 46.37 27.12 20.48
N GLY A 230 47.18 26.84 19.48
CA GLY A 230 48.03 25.64 19.42
C GLY A 230 47.32 24.38 18.90
N VAL A 231 46.00 24.37 18.79
CA VAL A 231 45.25 23.31 18.15
C VAL A 231 45.03 23.65 16.68
N LYS A 232 45.24 22.68 15.79
CA LYS A 232 45.10 22.83 14.33
C LYS A 232 44.15 21.78 13.79
N LEU A 233 43.38 22.13 12.76
CA LEU A 233 42.59 21.19 11.98
C LEU A 233 43.48 20.67 10.85
N MET A 234 43.52 19.34 10.65
CA MET A 234 44.29 18.70 9.60
C MET A 234 43.70 19.00 8.22
N ASP A 235 44.57 19.43 7.29
CA ASP A 235 44.27 19.56 5.88
C ASP A 235 44.68 18.24 5.18
N PHE A 236 43.67 17.53 4.64
CA PHE A 236 43.91 16.28 3.95
C PHE A 236 44.45 16.52 2.54
N SER A 237 45.76 16.64 2.39
CA SER A 237 46.38 16.79 1.06
C SER A 237 46.04 15.69 0.04
N GLN A 238 45.58 14.54 0.52
CA GLN A 238 45.20 13.38 -0.29
C GLN A 238 43.69 13.18 -0.37
N ALA A 239 42.85 14.14 -0.03
CA ALA A 239 41.39 14.01 0.06
C ALA A 239 40.77 13.41 -1.21
N SER A 240 41.14 13.90 -2.40
CA SER A 240 40.67 13.38 -3.68
C SER A 240 41.05 11.93 -3.93
N GLY A 241 42.22 11.50 -3.44
CA GLY A 241 42.68 10.10 -3.53
C GLY A 241 41.80 9.17 -2.66
N TYR A 242 41.47 9.60 -1.44
CA TYR A 242 40.55 8.87 -0.57
C TYR A 242 39.15 8.77 -1.17
N ALA A 243 38.59 9.87 -1.64
CA ALA A 243 37.26 9.90 -2.26
C ALA A 243 37.15 9.01 -3.53
N ARG A 244 38.24 8.88 -4.29
CA ARG A 244 38.29 7.98 -5.47
C ARG A 244 38.43 6.50 -5.09
N ARG A 245 39.10 6.21 -3.98
CA ARG A 245 39.35 4.83 -3.52
C ARG A 245 38.19 4.25 -2.75
N PHE A 246 37.47 5.05 -2.01
CA PHE A 246 36.35 4.65 -1.14
C PHE A 246 35.08 5.36 -1.59
N SER A 247 34.13 4.59 -2.12
CA SER A 247 32.89 5.13 -2.71
C SER A 247 31.98 5.85 -1.69
N TYR A 248 32.14 5.54 -0.41
CA TYR A 248 31.41 6.19 0.67
C TYR A 248 32.06 7.51 1.16
N LEU A 249 33.26 7.86 0.68
CA LEU A 249 33.92 9.12 1.04
C LEU A 249 33.77 10.18 -0.06
N ASN A 250 33.56 11.40 0.36
CA ASN A 250 33.52 12.58 -0.48
C ASN A 250 34.64 13.54 -0.09
N GLU A 251 35.20 14.27 -1.05
CA GLU A 251 36.08 15.39 -0.79
C GLU A 251 35.25 16.63 -0.48
N LEU A 252 35.55 17.30 0.63
CA LEU A 252 34.97 18.61 0.99
C LEU A 252 36.05 19.68 0.99
N GLN A 253 35.74 20.82 0.38
CA GLN A 253 36.60 21.99 0.38
C GLN A 253 36.00 23.04 1.31
N ILE A 254 36.77 23.43 2.33
CA ILE A 254 36.39 24.42 3.29
C ILE A 254 37.03 25.75 2.87
N PRO A 255 36.25 26.77 2.48
CA PRO A 255 36.79 28.04 2.02
C PRO A 255 37.55 28.76 3.11
N LYS A 256 38.56 29.53 2.68
CA LYS A 256 39.34 30.42 3.55
C LYS A 256 38.43 31.38 4.31
N GLY A 257 38.67 31.53 5.61
CA GLY A 257 37.99 32.49 6.48
C GLY A 257 36.58 32.05 6.94
N VAL A 258 36.03 30.95 6.44
CA VAL A 258 34.61 30.60 6.61
C VAL A 258 34.20 30.33 8.08
N PHE A 259 35.12 29.93 8.93
CA PHE A 259 34.84 29.72 10.36
C PHE A 259 34.93 31.02 11.18
N ASP A 260 35.82 31.95 10.76
CA ASP A 260 35.96 33.27 11.36
C ASP A 260 36.59 34.23 10.35
N PHE A 261 35.80 35.12 9.78
CA PHE A 261 36.27 36.10 8.80
C PHE A 261 37.26 37.10 9.42
N GLY A 262 37.02 37.51 10.68
CA GLY A 262 37.86 38.49 11.36
C GLY A 262 39.26 37.97 11.68
N ARG A 263 39.37 36.71 12.03
CA ARG A 263 40.63 36.01 12.31
C ARG A 263 41.19 35.26 11.13
N ASN A 264 40.45 35.28 10.01
CA ASN A 264 40.78 34.53 8.79
C ASN A 264 41.03 33.03 9.07
N ILE A 265 40.02 32.36 9.73
CA ILE A 265 40.06 30.92 10.04
C ILE A 265 39.14 30.18 9.10
N PRO A 266 39.64 29.21 8.34
CA PRO A 266 41.05 28.84 8.12
C PRO A 266 41.76 29.90 7.26
N ASN A 267 43.08 29.99 7.35
CA ASN A 267 43.88 30.95 6.60
C ASN A 267 44.15 30.52 5.12
N HIS A 268 43.77 29.31 4.76
CA HIS A 268 43.83 28.75 3.40
C HIS A 268 42.60 27.83 3.16
N VAL A 269 42.42 27.37 1.95
CA VAL A 269 41.38 26.36 1.65
C VAL A 269 41.80 25.04 2.29
N LEU A 270 40.92 24.46 3.13
CA LEU A 270 41.17 23.16 3.74
C LEU A 270 40.41 22.08 2.95
N HIS A 271 41.05 20.94 2.78
CA HIS A 271 40.43 19.73 2.20
C HIS A 271 40.14 18.74 3.31
N LEU A 272 38.91 18.26 3.37
CA LEU A 272 38.48 17.23 4.29
C LEU A 272 37.92 16.05 3.51
N ILE A 273 37.87 14.89 4.15
CA ILE A 273 37.13 13.72 3.66
C ILE A 273 35.87 13.57 4.51
N ALA A 274 34.78 13.13 3.90
CA ALA A 274 33.51 12.96 4.58
C ALA A 274 32.71 11.81 4.02
N PRO A 275 32.31 10.81 4.82
CA PRO A 275 31.17 10.00 4.46
C PRO A 275 29.88 10.84 4.55
N THR A 276 28.79 10.35 3.96
CA THR A 276 27.45 10.87 4.23
C THR A 276 26.82 10.16 5.42
N ALA A 277 25.99 10.88 6.17
CA ALA A 277 25.03 10.27 7.07
C ALA A 277 23.79 9.91 6.28
N GLU A 278 23.29 8.72 6.46
CA GLU A 278 22.05 8.20 5.86
C GLU A 278 20.99 7.98 6.92
N LEU A 279 19.75 8.19 6.55
CA LEU A 279 18.60 7.80 7.34
C LEU A 279 18.22 6.37 6.92
N VAL A 280 18.67 5.38 7.71
CA VAL A 280 18.47 3.96 7.43
C VAL A 280 17.26 3.47 8.20
N ALA A 281 16.39 2.72 7.53
CA ALA A 281 15.17 2.16 8.09
C ALA A 281 15.05 0.66 7.81
N ARG A 282 14.21 -0.03 8.56
CA ARG A 282 13.81 -1.39 8.22
C ARG A 282 12.89 -1.39 7.00
N ASP A 283 12.91 -2.47 6.22
CA ASP A 283 12.03 -2.69 5.06
C ASP A 283 10.55 -2.76 5.44
N THR A 284 10.24 -3.01 6.71
CA THR A 284 8.89 -3.00 7.28
C THR A 284 8.35 -1.62 7.61
N LEU A 285 9.14 -0.55 7.41
CA LEU A 285 8.71 0.82 7.68
C LEU A 285 7.54 1.19 6.75
N HIS A 286 6.46 1.70 7.36
CA HIS A 286 5.27 2.09 6.60
C HIS A 286 5.59 3.25 5.62
N PRO A 287 5.11 3.20 4.33
CA PRO A 287 5.42 4.22 3.30
C PRO A 287 5.12 5.66 3.72
N ALA A 288 4.01 5.88 4.44
CA ALA A 288 3.66 7.20 4.95
C ALA A 288 4.67 7.75 5.97
N LEU A 289 5.30 6.88 6.76
CA LEU A 289 6.36 7.28 7.70
C LEU A 289 7.67 7.55 6.96
N SER A 290 7.96 6.82 5.89
CA SER A 290 9.09 7.11 4.99
C SER A 290 8.96 8.51 4.42
N ASP A 291 7.82 8.86 3.83
CA ASP A 291 7.55 10.20 3.29
C ASP A 291 7.68 11.29 4.37
N LEU A 292 7.13 11.04 5.57
CA LEU A 292 7.19 12.00 6.68
C LEU A 292 8.61 12.20 7.21
N LEU A 293 9.42 11.14 7.26
CA LEU A 293 10.83 11.21 7.68
C LEU A 293 11.69 11.95 6.65
N ILE A 294 11.47 11.73 5.36
CA ILE A 294 12.17 12.46 4.29
C ILE A 294 11.77 13.94 4.32
N ASP A 295 10.50 14.26 4.58
CA ASP A 295 10.05 15.63 4.76
C ASP A 295 10.71 16.31 5.98
N ALA A 296 10.82 15.58 7.09
CA ALA A 296 11.56 16.06 8.27
C ALA A 296 13.05 16.28 7.94
N ALA A 297 13.66 15.35 7.18
CA ALA A 297 15.02 15.52 6.69
C ALA A 297 15.18 16.78 5.84
N GLN A 298 14.24 17.04 4.94
CA GLN A 298 14.27 18.23 4.09
C GLN A 298 14.15 19.52 4.91
N GLN A 299 13.30 19.55 5.94
CA GLN A 299 13.14 20.71 6.82
C GLN A 299 14.38 20.96 7.69
N VAL A 300 15.02 19.90 8.18
CA VAL A 300 16.18 20.00 9.11
C VAL A 300 17.50 20.17 8.36
N ASN A 301 17.70 19.40 7.31
CA ASN A 301 18.96 19.24 6.60
C ASN A 301 19.00 19.93 5.22
N GLY A 302 17.85 20.37 4.68
CA GLY A 302 17.78 21.00 3.36
C GLY A 302 18.24 22.45 3.29
N GLN A 303 18.58 23.06 4.43
CA GLN A 303 19.06 24.43 4.48
C GLN A 303 20.56 24.50 4.11
N PRO A 304 21.02 25.62 3.52
CA PRO A 304 22.44 25.80 3.26
C PRO A 304 23.23 25.83 4.57
N GLY A 305 24.42 25.23 4.54
CA GLY A 305 25.33 25.15 5.65
C GLY A 305 26.78 25.43 5.22
N LEU A 306 27.71 25.32 6.16
CA LEU A 306 29.14 25.49 5.87
C LEU A 306 29.69 24.42 4.91
N LEU A 307 29.04 23.23 4.88
CA LEU A 307 29.53 22.05 4.20
C LEU A 307 28.59 21.57 3.09
N GLN A 308 27.46 22.24 2.90
CA GLN A 308 26.44 21.83 1.91
C GLN A 308 25.70 23.02 1.32
N HIS A 309 25.26 22.89 0.09
CA HIS A 309 24.42 23.85 -0.59
C HIS A 309 22.94 23.70 -0.21
N ALA A 310 22.15 24.74 -0.46
CA ALA A 310 20.72 24.68 -0.27
C ALA A 310 20.10 23.58 -1.16
N GLY A 311 19.32 22.68 -0.57
CA GLY A 311 18.66 21.58 -1.29
C GLY A 311 19.58 20.44 -1.72
N GLU A 312 20.84 20.42 -1.32
CA GLU A 312 21.77 19.32 -1.57
C GLU A 312 21.33 18.03 -0.84
N PHE A 313 20.82 18.19 0.37
CA PHE A 313 20.26 17.11 1.18
C PHE A 313 18.80 17.39 1.57
N PRO A 314 17.97 16.36 1.84
CA PRO A 314 18.28 14.93 1.66
C PRO A 314 18.33 14.55 0.17
N ALA A 315 19.17 13.55 -0.16
CA ALA A 315 19.37 13.11 -1.52
C ALA A 315 19.41 11.56 -1.61
N PRO A 316 18.91 10.94 -2.69
CA PRO A 316 18.92 9.49 -2.87
C PRO A 316 20.29 9.01 -3.37
N LEU A 317 21.34 9.26 -2.59
CA LEU A 317 22.69 8.80 -2.92
C LEU A 317 22.79 7.32 -2.52
N ALA A 318 23.04 6.46 -3.51
CA ALA A 318 23.22 5.03 -3.28
C ALA A 318 24.68 4.76 -2.92
N HIS A 319 24.97 4.41 -1.68
CA HIS A 319 26.27 3.99 -1.23
C HIS A 319 26.29 2.49 -0.87
N GLU A 320 25.85 2.14 0.33
CA GLU A 320 25.92 0.78 0.86
C GLU A 320 24.53 0.16 1.04
N PHE A 321 23.51 0.99 1.31
CA PHE A 321 22.14 0.54 1.53
C PHE A 321 21.30 0.72 0.25
N ARG A 322 20.43 -0.24 -0.01
CA ARG A 322 19.42 -0.09 -1.06
C ARG A 322 18.52 1.10 -0.72
N ILE A 323 18.34 2.03 -1.65
CA ILE A 323 17.34 3.10 -1.49
C ILE A 323 15.93 2.49 -1.55
N SER A 324 15.05 2.88 -0.62
CA SER A 324 13.68 2.41 -0.60
C SER A 324 12.90 2.91 -1.83
N ASP A 325 11.98 2.08 -2.33
CA ASP A 325 11.16 2.45 -3.48
C ASP A 325 10.27 3.67 -3.18
N ASP A 326 9.81 3.79 -1.93
CA ASP A 326 9.05 4.95 -1.45
C ASP A 326 9.90 6.22 -1.44
N ALA A 327 11.16 6.14 -1.00
CA ALA A 327 12.09 7.25 -1.05
C ALA A 327 12.36 7.68 -2.49
N LEU A 328 12.62 6.73 -3.41
CA LEU A 328 12.80 7.04 -4.83
C LEU A 328 11.56 7.72 -5.44
N ARG A 329 10.37 7.24 -5.09
CA ARG A 329 9.10 7.87 -5.49
C ARG A 329 9.02 9.30 -4.95
N TYR A 330 9.32 9.49 -3.66
CA TYR A 330 9.29 10.81 -3.01
C TYR A 330 10.25 11.80 -3.69
N TYR A 331 11.49 11.40 -3.96
CA TYR A 331 12.48 12.26 -4.61
C TYR A 331 12.12 12.62 -6.06
N LYS A 332 11.41 11.73 -6.78
CA LYS A 332 10.94 11.99 -8.14
C LYS A 332 9.69 12.87 -8.21
N SER A 333 8.73 12.65 -7.34
CA SER A 333 7.37 13.21 -7.45
C SER A 333 6.98 14.12 -6.29
N GLY A 334 7.79 14.18 -5.24
CA GLY A 334 7.48 14.87 -3.98
C GLY A 334 6.42 14.12 -3.18
N LYS A 335 5.81 14.84 -2.22
CA LYS A 335 4.70 14.31 -1.42
C LYS A 335 3.54 13.92 -2.32
N SER A 336 2.90 12.78 -2.03
CA SER A 336 1.65 12.40 -2.66
C SER A 336 0.60 13.52 -2.55
N PHE A 337 -0.26 13.66 -3.54
CA PHE A 337 -1.31 14.69 -3.59
C PHE A 337 -2.13 14.76 -2.30
N LEU A 338 -2.46 13.61 -1.71
CA LEU A 338 -3.21 13.55 -0.45
C LEU A 338 -2.41 14.14 0.72
N TYR A 339 -1.15 13.74 0.88
CA TYR A 339 -0.27 14.21 1.96
C TYR A 339 0.20 15.67 1.79
N ARG A 340 0.04 16.24 0.60
CA ARG A 340 0.31 17.66 0.35
C ARG A 340 -0.83 18.58 0.76
N ASN A 341 -2.10 18.10 0.65
CA ASN A 341 -3.29 18.93 0.81
C ASN A 341 -4.10 18.60 2.08
N LEU A 342 -3.85 17.47 2.72
CA LEU A 342 -4.59 17.01 3.90
C LEU A 342 -3.64 16.80 5.08
N PRO A 343 -4.11 16.94 6.33
CA PRO A 343 -3.37 16.50 7.51
C PRO A 343 -2.97 15.02 7.39
N PHE A 344 -1.83 14.64 7.97
CA PHE A 344 -1.25 13.30 7.84
C PHE A 344 -2.24 12.17 8.11
N TRP A 345 -3.03 12.26 9.20
CA TRP A 345 -4.01 11.25 9.58
C TRP A 345 -5.14 11.11 8.55
N LEU A 346 -5.61 12.24 7.99
CA LEU A 346 -6.70 12.26 7.01
C LEU A 346 -6.20 11.78 5.63
N ALA A 347 -4.99 12.15 5.25
CA ALA A 347 -4.34 11.65 4.03
C ALA A 347 -4.16 10.13 4.07
N SER A 348 -3.69 9.58 5.20
CA SER A 348 -3.55 8.14 5.41
C SER A 348 -4.90 7.40 5.40
N LEU A 349 -5.95 8.00 5.96
CA LEU A 349 -7.31 7.45 5.90
C LEU A 349 -7.83 7.43 4.46
N ALA A 350 -7.69 8.57 3.75
CA ALA A 350 -8.16 8.71 2.37
C ALA A 350 -7.44 7.74 1.42
N ASP A 351 -6.12 7.57 1.57
CA ASP A 351 -5.32 6.65 0.76
C ASP A 351 -5.83 5.20 0.88
N ARG A 352 -6.12 4.75 2.09
CA ARG A 352 -6.69 3.42 2.33
C ARG A 352 -8.11 3.28 1.81
N LEU A 353 -8.95 4.30 2.01
CA LEU A 353 -10.31 4.29 1.50
C LEU A 353 -10.32 4.19 -0.02
N LEU A 354 -9.42 4.87 -0.72
CA LEU A 354 -9.31 4.80 -2.18
C LEU A 354 -8.99 3.38 -2.66
N VAL A 355 -8.07 2.68 -1.99
CA VAL A 355 -7.72 1.29 -2.35
C VAL A 355 -8.92 0.34 -2.22
N ILE A 356 -9.84 0.60 -1.29
CA ILE A 356 -11.05 -0.21 -1.10
C ILE A 356 -12.19 0.26 -2.01
N ILE A 357 -12.44 1.57 -2.07
CA ILE A 357 -13.61 2.14 -2.75
C ILE A 357 -13.49 2.03 -4.28
N VAL A 358 -12.31 2.24 -4.85
CA VAL A 358 -12.13 2.24 -6.31
C VAL A 358 -12.50 0.87 -6.93
N PRO A 359 -11.98 -0.28 -6.47
CA PRO A 359 -12.41 -1.57 -6.97
C PRO A 359 -13.90 -1.85 -6.80
N ILE A 360 -14.48 -1.42 -5.66
CA ILE A 360 -15.92 -1.56 -5.40
C ILE A 360 -16.73 -0.77 -6.45
N ILE A 361 -16.37 0.48 -6.72
CA ILE A 361 -17.07 1.32 -7.70
C ILE A 361 -16.94 0.72 -9.11
N VAL A 362 -15.73 0.29 -9.50
CA VAL A 362 -15.46 -0.33 -10.80
C VAL A 362 -16.30 -1.58 -11.03
N LEU A 363 -16.58 -2.36 -9.98
CA LEU A 363 -17.42 -3.54 -10.04
C LEU A 363 -18.92 -3.20 -9.95
N LEU A 364 -19.28 -2.24 -9.11
CA LEU A 364 -20.67 -1.89 -8.82
C LEU A 364 -21.37 -1.26 -10.03
N ILE A 365 -20.70 -0.39 -10.80
CA ILE A 365 -21.32 0.29 -11.95
C ILE A 365 -21.78 -0.70 -13.03
N PRO A 366 -20.94 -1.63 -13.55
CA PRO A 366 -21.38 -2.68 -14.46
C PRO A 366 -22.39 -3.62 -13.81
N GLY A 367 -22.19 -3.97 -12.53
CA GLY A 367 -23.07 -4.84 -11.76
C GLY A 367 -24.51 -4.32 -11.73
N VAL A 368 -24.71 -3.07 -11.39
CA VAL A 368 -26.06 -2.44 -11.37
C VAL A 368 -26.72 -2.47 -12.75
N ARG A 369 -25.96 -2.33 -13.84
CA ARG A 369 -26.48 -2.43 -15.20
C ARG A 369 -26.84 -3.87 -15.57
N LEU A 370 -26.16 -4.87 -15.02
CA LEU A 370 -26.38 -6.29 -15.31
C LEU A 370 -27.60 -6.86 -14.56
N VAL A 371 -27.95 -6.31 -13.38
CA VAL A 371 -29.08 -6.81 -12.55
C VAL A 371 -30.41 -6.86 -13.32
N PRO A 372 -30.86 -5.81 -14.02
CA PRO A 372 -32.14 -5.88 -14.76
C PRO A 372 -32.12 -6.94 -15.87
N ALA A 373 -30.98 -7.11 -16.55
CA ALA A 373 -30.81 -8.10 -17.60
C ALA A 373 -30.90 -9.52 -17.04
N LEU A 374 -30.21 -9.83 -15.95
CA LEU A 374 -30.24 -11.12 -15.26
C LEU A 374 -31.64 -11.42 -14.70
N TYR A 375 -32.28 -10.41 -14.08
CA TYR A 375 -33.62 -10.53 -13.54
C TYR A 375 -34.61 -10.84 -14.64
N SER A 376 -34.62 -10.11 -15.77
CA SER A 376 -35.50 -10.36 -16.90
C SER A 376 -35.23 -11.69 -17.57
N TRP A 377 -33.95 -12.05 -17.76
CA TRP A 377 -33.58 -13.37 -18.32
C TRP A 377 -34.11 -14.53 -17.46
N ARG A 378 -33.98 -14.40 -16.14
CA ARG A 378 -34.45 -15.43 -15.21
C ARG A 378 -35.96 -15.62 -15.25
N ILE A 379 -36.72 -14.53 -15.27
CA ILE A 379 -38.19 -14.60 -15.36
C ILE A 379 -38.61 -15.17 -16.72
N LYS A 380 -38.04 -14.68 -17.83
CA LYS A 380 -38.27 -15.17 -19.16
C LYS A 380 -37.94 -16.68 -19.28
N SER A 381 -36.77 -17.09 -18.75
CA SER A 381 -36.35 -18.49 -18.74
C SER A 381 -37.36 -19.43 -18.03
N ARG A 382 -38.01 -18.92 -16.95
CA ARG A 382 -39.05 -19.66 -16.24
C ARG A 382 -40.32 -19.80 -17.09
N ILE A 383 -40.75 -18.76 -17.81
CA ILE A 383 -41.88 -18.77 -18.72
C ILE A 383 -41.56 -19.67 -19.92
N TYR A 384 -40.40 -19.55 -20.55
CA TYR A 384 -40.01 -20.33 -21.72
C TYR A 384 -39.86 -21.84 -21.44
N ARG A 385 -39.57 -22.23 -20.22
CA ARG A 385 -39.54 -23.66 -19.82
C ARG A 385 -40.91 -24.32 -20.07
N TRP A 386 -42.01 -23.64 -19.80
CA TRP A 386 -43.36 -24.16 -20.05
C TRP A 386 -43.72 -24.13 -21.52
N TYR A 387 -43.17 -23.19 -22.31
CA TYR A 387 -43.29 -23.24 -23.77
C TYR A 387 -42.66 -24.53 -24.33
N GLY A 388 -41.50 -24.93 -23.84
CA GLY A 388 -40.87 -26.19 -24.24
C GLY A 388 -41.77 -27.44 -23.98
N ALA A 389 -42.39 -27.47 -22.80
CA ALA A 389 -43.34 -28.51 -22.45
C ALA A 389 -44.61 -28.51 -23.35
N LEU A 390 -45.14 -27.31 -23.64
CA LEU A 390 -46.33 -27.14 -24.51
C LEU A 390 -46.04 -27.54 -25.96
N ILE A 391 -44.90 -27.11 -26.52
CA ILE A 391 -44.45 -27.46 -27.87
C ILE A 391 -44.21 -28.99 -27.98
N GLY A 392 -43.63 -29.61 -26.94
CA GLY A 392 -43.46 -31.07 -26.90
C GLY A 392 -44.78 -31.82 -26.95
N LEU A 393 -45.81 -31.29 -26.27
CA LEU A 393 -47.17 -31.85 -26.30
C LEU A 393 -47.83 -31.63 -27.67
N GLU A 394 -47.70 -30.45 -28.29
CA GLU A 394 -48.20 -30.11 -29.60
C GLU A 394 -47.56 -30.99 -30.70
N ARG A 395 -46.28 -31.26 -30.68
CA ARG A 395 -45.59 -32.20 -31.59
C ARG A 395 -46.15 -33.62 -31.46
N GLY A 396 -46.36 -34.08 -30.22
CA GLY A 396 -46.99 -35.37 -30.00
C GLY A 396 -48.37 -35.52 -30.64
N ILE A 397 -49.15 -34.40 -30.72
CA ILE A 397 -50.46 -34.38 -31.40
C ILE A 397 -50.31 -34.50 -32.92
N PHE A 398 -49.24 -33.94 -33.52
CA PHE A 398 -49.04 -33.96 -34.99
C PHE A 398 -48.30 -35.17 -35.51
N GLU A 399 -47.37 -35.76 -34.76
CA GLU A 399 -46.54 -36.91 -35.22
C GLU A 399 -47.15 -38.23 -35.03
N GLN A 400 -48.13 -38.42 -34.11
CA GLN A 400 -48.85 -39.70 -33.89
C GLN A 400 -50.16 -39.72 -34.67
N SER A 401 -50.11 -40.31 -35.85
CA SER A 401 -51.28 -40.53 -36.73
C SER A 401 -52.12 -41.78 -36.35
N GLY A 402 -51.99 -42.34 -35.15
CA GLY A 402 -52.68 -43.52 -34.62
C GLY A 402 -53.15 -43.30 -33.18
N ASP A 403 -53.78 -44.30 -32.63
CA ASP A 403 -54.42 -44.32 -31.30
C ASP A 403 -53.57 -43.74 -30.22
N TYR A 404 -53.70 -42.41 -29.97
CA TYR A 404 -52.99 -41.72 -28.88
C TYR A 404 -53.90 -41.54 -27.66
N ASP A 405 -53.36 -41.73 -26.47
CA ASP A 405 -54.12 -41.57 -25.23
C ASP A 405 -54.47 -40.10 -25.01
N HIS A 406 -55.60 -39.69 -25.55
CA HIS A 406 -56.18 -38.35 -25.45
C HIS A 406 -56.30 -37.90 -23.99
N VAL A 407 -56.68 -38.80 -23.08
CA VAL A 407 -56.86 -38.53 -21.66
C VAL A 407 -55.51 -38.25 -21.01
N ALA A 408 -54.45 -38.94 -21.40
CA ALA A 408 -53.11 -38.68 -20.90
C ALA A 408 -52.55 -37.29 -21.35
N MET A 409 -52.86 -36.91 -22.60
CA MET A 409 -52.46 -35.59 -23.13
C MET A 409 -53.21 -34.43 -22.45
N LEU A 410 -54.50 -34.57 -22.24
CA LEU A 410 -55.30 -33.61 -21.49
C LEU A 410 -54.80 -33.48 -20.05
N LYS A 411 -54.49 -34.58 -19.37
CA LYS A 411 -53.91 -34.55 -18.02
C LYS A 411 -52.56 -33.83 -17.99
N ARG A 412 -51.71 -34.02 -18.99
CA ARG A 412 -50.42 -33.28 -19.11
C ARG A 412 -50.65 -31.79 -19.33
N LEU A 413 -51.62 -31.42 -20.17
CA LEU A 413 -51.97 -30.02 -20.42
C LEU A 413 -52.54 -29.38 -19.16
N ASP A 414 -53.42 -30.07 -18.42
CA ASP A 414 -53.95 -29.61 -17.14
C ASP A 414 -52.84 -29.37 -16.11
N HIS A 415 -51.86 -30.29 -16.08
CA HIS A 415 -50.69 -30.10 -15.20
C HIS A 415 -49.85 -28.84 -15.57
N ILE A 416 -49.63 -28.59 -16.88
CA ILE A 416 -48.94 -27.39 -17.37
C ILE A 416 -49.74 -26.13 -16.97
N GLU A 417 -51.06 -26.15 -17.22
CA GLU A 417 -51.93 -25.02 -16.89
C GLU A 417 -51.92 -24.71 -15.38
N GLU A 418 -52.07 -25.77 -14.56
CA GLU A 418 -52.05 -25.60 -13.10
C GLU A 418 -50.71 -25.02 -12.62
N ALA A 419 -49.59 -25.54 -13.14
CA ALA A 419 -48.25 -25.04 -12.80
C ALA A 419 -48.05 -23.60 -13.23
N VAL A 420 -48.50 -23.22 -14.44
CA VAL A 420 -48.43 -21.85 -14.95
C VAL A 420 -49.30 -20.92 -14.09
N ASN A 421 -50.54 -21.32 -13.71
CA ASN A 421 -51.43 -20.53 -12.88
C ASN A 421 -50.95 -20.34 -11.44
N ARG A 422 -50.14 -21.28 -10.91
CA ARG A 422 -49.47 -21.12 -9.59
C ARG A 422 -48.23 -20.23 -9.63
N MET A 423 -47.71 -19.87 -10.79
CA MET A 423 -46.49 -19.11 -10.96
C MET A 423 -46.71 -17.65 -10.53
N LYS A 424 -45.84 -17.19 -9.61
CA LYS A 424 -45.81 -15.75 -9.26
C LYS A 424 -45.05 -15.00 -10.34
N VAL A 425 -45.70 -14.18 -11.11
CA VAL A 425 -45.10 -13.40 -12.20
C VAL A 425 -45.16 -11.90 -11.85
N PRO A 426 -44.06 -11.14 -11.98
CA PRO A 426 -44.09 -9.69 -11.85
C PRO A 426 -44.96 -9.06 -12.93
N LEU A 427 -45.65 -7.96 -12.57
CA LEU A 427 -46.58 -7.28 -13.46
C LEU A 427 -45.94 -6.85 -14.81
N ALA A 428 -44.65 -6.48 -14.77
CA ALA A 428 -43.87 -6.13 -15.96
C ALA A 428 -43.74 -7.26 -17.01
N PHE A 429 -44.06 -8.52 -16.67
CA PHE A 429 -44.03 -9.68 -17.55
C PHE A 429 -45.43 -10.30 -17.77
N ALA A 430 -46.47 -9.56 -17.42
CA ALA A 430 -47.87 -10.01 -17.56
C ALA A 430 -48.23 -10.38 -19.02
N ASP A 431 -47.76 -9.60 -19.98
CA ASP A 431 -47.99 -9.84 -21.39
C ASP A 431 -47.51 -11.23 -21.82
N GLN A 432 -46.29 -11.58 -21.46
CA GLN A 432 -45.69 -12.90 -21.79
C GLN A 432 -46.41 -14.03 -21.10
N PHE A 433 -46.92 -13.83 -19.90
CA PHE A 433 -47.73 -14.77 -19.16
C PHE A 433 -49.09 -14.99 -19.84
N TYR A 434 -49.78 -13.94 -20.26
CA TYR A 434 -51.06 -14.05 -20.97
C TYR A 434 -50.89 -14.69 -22.34
N VAL A 435 -49.82 -14.39 -23.08
CA VAL A 435 -49.53 -15.04 -24.36
C VAL A 435 -49.30 -16.56 -24.17
N LEU A 436 -48.55 -16.98 -23.15
CA LEU A 436 -48.37 -18.40 -22.83
C LEU A 436 -49.72 -19.06 -22.51
N ARG A 437 -50.58 -18.37 -21.74
CA ARG A 437 -51.90 -18.87 -21.38
C ARG A 437 -52.83 -19.01 -22.60
N GLY A 438 -52.83 -18.03 -23.50
CA GLY A 438 -53.54 -18.09 -24.76
C GLY A 438 -53.09 -19.29 -25.63
N HIS A 439 -51.83 -19.60 -25.66
CA HIS A 439 -51.31 -20.79 -26.35
C HIS A 439 -51.75 -22.10 -25.68
N ILE A 440 -51.82 -22.15 -24.34
CA ILE A 440 -52.39 -23.32 -23.63
C ILE A 440 -53.86 -23.55 -24.02
N ASP A 441 -54.67 -22.46 -24.04
CA ASP A 441 -56.05 -22.52 -24.42
C ASP A 441 -56.24 -22.95 -25.90
N LEU A 442 -55.36 -22.46 -26.80
CA LEU A 442 -55.35 -22.89 -28.20
C LEU A 442 -55.06 -24.40 -28.36
N VAL A 443 -54.05 -24.91 -27.65
CA VAL A 443 -53.72 -26.35 -27.70
C VAL A 443 -54.85 -27.18 -27.11
N ARG A 444 -55.51 -26.69 -26.06
CA ARG A 444 -56.69 -27.34 -25.47
C ARG A 444 -57.84 -27.45 -26.49
N SER A 445 -58.17 -26.34 -27.17
CA SER A 445 -59.22 -26.32 -28.18
C SER A 445 -58.97 -27.33 -29.31
N ARG A 446 -57.70 -27.38 -29.79
CA ARG A 446 -57.32 -28.34 -30.84
C ARG A 446 -57.41 -29.81 -30.39
N LEU A 447 -57.11 -30.10 -29.12
CA LEU A 447 -57.29 -31.45 -28.58
C LEU A 447 -58.75 -31.84 -28.56
N ILE A 448 -59.67 -30.96 -28.10
CA ILE A 448 -61.12 -31.24 -28.01
C ILE A 448 -61.74 -31.31 -29.38
N GLU A 449 -61.35 -30.48 -30.36
CA GLU A 449 -61.88 -30.60 -31.77
C GLU A 449 -61.49 -31.92 -32.42
N ARG A 450 -60.32 -32.46 -32.19
CA ARG A 450 -59.92 -33.77 -32.71
C ARG A 450 -60.71 -34.93 -32.06
N GLU A 451 -61.01 -34.85 -30.76
CA GLU A 451 -61.85 -35.83 -30.09
C GLU A 451 -63.26 -35.92 -30.73
N SER A 452 -63.86 -34.72 -30.98
CA SER A 452 -65.18 -34.63 -31.60
C SER A 452 -65.22 -35.14 -33.06
N SER A 453 -64.05 -35.00 -33.75
CA SER A 453 -63.93 -35.55 -35.14
C SER A 453 -63.75 -37.05 -35.23
N HIS A 454 -63.32 -37.74 -34.17
CA HIS A 454 -63.10 -39.16 -34.11
C HIS A 454 -64.27 -39.97 -33.51
N HIS A 455 -65.30 -39.30 -32.92
CA HIS A 455 -66.54 -39.85 -32.47
C HIS A 455 -67.69 -39.14 -33.17
N PRO A 456 -68.07 -39.58 -34.43
CA PRO A 456 -69.30 -39.08 -35.07
C PRO A 456 -70.50 -39.55 -34.25
N ALA A 457 -71.42 -38.61 -33.96
CA ALA A 457 -72.70 -38.92 -33.26
C ALA A 457 -73.46 -40.05 -33.92
N PRO A 458 -74.15 -40.91 -33.17
CA PRO A 458 -74.93 -42.00 -33.71
C PRO A 458 -76.01 -41.42 -34.61
N LYS A 459 -76.14 -41.93 -35.89
CA LYS A 459 -77.18 -41.59 -36.83
C LYS A 459 -78.52 -42.05 -36.27
N ASP A 460 -79.44 -41.08 -36.01
CA ASP A 460 -80.85 -41.32 -35.66
C ASP A 460 -81.56 -42.05 -36.82
N GLN A 461 -81.93 -43.30 -36.60
CA GLN A 461 -82.75 -44.12 -37.56
C GLN A 461 -84.19 -43.66 -37.39
N THR A 462 -84.66 -42.78 -38.23
CA THR A 462 -86.08 -42.50 -38.40
C THR A 462 -86.66 -43.59 -39.26
N GLU A 463 -87.42 -44.51 -38.65
CA GLU A 463 -88.24 -45.55 -39.22
C GLU A 463 -89.43 -44.96 -39.98
N THR A 464 -89.48 -45.11 -41.29
CA THR A 464 -90.57 -44.70 -42.13
C THR A 464 -91.69 -45.81 -42.07
N ALA A 465 -92.73 -45.50 -41.34
CA ALA A 465 -93.98 -46.33 -41.37
C ALA A 465 -94.77 -46.03 -42.63
N THR A 466 -94.91 -47.00 -43.51
CA THR A 466 -95.81 -47.07 -44.65
C THR A 466 -97.21 -47.44 -44.17
N VAL A 467 -98.18 -46.61 -44.49
CA VAL A 467 -99.61 -46.93 -44.34
C VAL A 467 -100.15 -47.37 -45.71
N PRO A 468 -100.89 -48.48 -45.84
CA PRO A 468 -101.51 -48.84 -47.08
C PRO A 468 -102.91 -48.20 -47.21
N VAL A 469 -103.22 -47.83 -48.45
CA VAL A 469 -104.55 -47.34 -48.89
C VAL A 469 -105.36 -48.54 -49.30
N SER A 470 -106.64 -48.54 -48.96
CA SER A 470 -107.76 -49.10 -49.70
C SER A 470 -108.99 -48.20 -49.56
#